data_3de513aa8d1e12edd7f726a162ec8222
#
_entry.id   3de513aa8d1e12edd7f726a162ec8222
#
_cell.length_a   1.000
_cell.length_b   1.000
_cell.length_c   1.000
_cell.angle_alpha   90.00
_cell.angle_beta   90.00
_cell.angle_gamma   90.00
#
_symmetry.space_group_name_H-M   'P 1'
#
loop_
_entity.id
_entity.type
_entity.pdbx_description
1 polymer ?
#
loop_
_entity_poly.entity_id
_entity_poly.type
_entity_poly.pdbx_seq_one_letter_code
_entity_poly.pdbx_strand_id
1 'polypeptide(L)'
;MRNLRFENQLALLYYMKKYIIAALSVCFVFTSIYADTKRNTDKKKSVYEKQAVSIPMADQMAGKNGPQKVAITAPDKQLYGEWTILSVNKIDIDTDERAYIFLDFKNGNQVYGCNGCNAINGRFKLKGNKLSFTDMIQGGALCYSVTSEQTIMDALAEVASMEMLQLYNINYLVLKNLKGQEVMRLRQLNFDLLNGPWLVKEIEGENVLDKEIRLVIDIDMRTVHVQTQHNIIRGKVHIDSSKENDVQFEDLQYYHNQSEDTDKETQLLIKLEETVSCKKAGNISTDMELLNTAGETVIRLQKTELERKDL
;
A
#
# COMPACT_ATOMS: atom_id res chain seq x y z
N MET A 1 -52.99 -45.14 -32.51
CA MET A 1 -51.97 -44.04 -32.65
C MET A 1 -52.26 -42.77 -31.82
N ARG A 2 -53.32 -42.65 -31.04
CA ARG A 2 -53.60 -41.46 -30.21
C ARG A 2 -53.00 -41.53 -28.79
N ASN A 3 -52.74 -42.70 -28.21
CA ASN A 3 -52.26 -42.84 -26.83
C ASN A 3 -50.73 -42.53 -26.66
N LEU A 4 -49.92 -42.76 -27.67
CA LEU A 4 -48.47 -42.49 -27.59
C LEU A 4 -48.11 -41.00 -27.57
N ARG A 5 -48.97 -40.12 -28.06
CA ARG A 5 -48.72 -38.65 -28.01
C ARG A 5 -49.01 -38.06 -26.64
N PHE A 6 -49.91 -38.63 -25.87
CA PHE A 6 -50.26 -38.11 -24.54
C PHE A 6 -49.21 -38.49 -23.49
N GLU A 7 -48.62 -39.68 -23.53
CA GLU A 7 -47.59 -40.10 -22.61
C GLU A 7 -46.29 -39.30 -22.81
N ASN A 8 -45.92 -38.98 -24.05
CA ASN A 8 -44.75 -38.13 -24.34
C ASN A 8 -44.92 -36.66 -23.88
N GLN A 9 -46.15 -36.13 -23.88
CA GLN A 9 -46.38 -34.78 -23.35
C GLN A 9 -46.36 -34.74 -21.83
N LEU A 10 -46.82 -35.76 -21.14
CA LEU A 10 -46.77 -35.87 -19.69
C LEU A 10 -45.32 -36.05 -19.20
N ALA A 11 -44.52 -36.84 -19.90
CA ALA A 11 -43.10 -37.00 -19.60
C ALA A 11 -42.31 -35.68 -19.80
N LEU A 12 -42.60 -34.94 -20.86
CA LEU A 12 -41.96 -33.65 -21.14
C LEU A 12 -42.32 -32.61 -20.07
N LEU A 13 -43.55 -32.54 -19.63
CA LEU A 13 -44.02 -31.66 -18.56
C LEU A 13 -43.40 -32.03 -17.19
N TYR A 14 -43.21 -33.33 -16.92
CA TYR A 14 -42.54 -33.78 -15.70
C TYR A 14 -41.06 -33.41 -15.69
N TYR A 15 -40.33 -33.56 -16.82
CA TYR A 15 -38.94 -33.13 -16.95
C TYR A 15 -38.81 -31.60 -16.86
N MET A 16 -39.65 -30.82 -17.52
CA MET A 16 -39.62 -29.35 -17.41
C MET A 16 -39.87 -28.88 -15.97
N LYS A 17 -40.80 -29.48 -15.22
CA LYS A 17 -41.06 -29.17 -13.82
C LYS A 17 -39.85 -29.45 -12.94
N LYS A 18 -39.12 -30.54 -13.20
CA LYS A 18 -37.93 -30.94 -12.47
C LYS A 18 -36.75 -29.98 -12.70
N TYR A 19 -36.57 -29.49 -13.94
CA TYR A 19 -35.55 -28.52 -14.27
C TYR A 19 -35.88 -27.10 -13.75
N ILE A 20 -37.15 -26.71 -13.72
CA ILE A 20 -37.58 -25.43 -13.16
C ILE A 20 -37.34 -25.41 -11.63
N ILE A 21 -37.63 -26.51 -10.92
CA ILE A 21 -37.39 -26.63 -9.47
C ILE A 21 -35.89 -26.61 -9.18
N ALA A 22 -35.04 -27.29 -10.00
CA ALA A 22 -33.59 -27.26 -9.87
C ALA A 22 -33.01 -25.86 -10.14
N ALA A 23 -33.50 -25.17 -11.16
CA ALA A 23 -33.07 -23.79 -11.48
C ALA A 23 -33.46 -22.80 -10.38
N LEU A 24 -34.63 -22.91 -9.79
CA LEU A 24 -35.09 -22.08 -8.67
C LEU A 24 -34.28 -22.37 -7.40
N SER A 25 -33.89 -23.62 -7.12
CA SER A 25 -33.01 -23.99 -5.99
C SER A 25 -31.64 -23.35 -6.15
N VAL A 26 -31.04 -23.36 -7.36
CA VAL A 26 -29.73 -22.75 -7.64
C VAL A 26 -29.80 -21.23 -7.50
N CYS A 27 -30.87 -20.58 -7.97
CA CYS A 27 -31.06 -19.14 -7.77
C CYS A 27 -31.17 -18.76 -6.28
N PHE A 28 -31.85 -19.58 -5.46
CA PHE A 28 -31.97 -19.31 -4.02
C PHE A 28 -30.66 -19.47 -3.28
N VAL A 29 -29.81 -20.42 -3.68
CA VAL A 29 -28.46 -20.58 -3.10
C VAL A 29 -27.55 -19.41 -3.48
N PHE A 30 -27.59 -18.98 -4.75
CA PHE A 30 -26.80 -17.81 -5.19
C PHE A 30 -27.25 -16.51 -4.53
N THR A 31 -28.55 -16.29 -4.31
CA THR A 31 -29.03 -15.09 -3.61
C THR A 31 -28.68 -15.11 -2.13
N SER A 32 -28.65 -16.27 -1.46
CA SER A 32 -28.22 -16.39 -0.06
C SER A 32 -26.71 -16.16 0.08
N ILE A 33 -25.88 -16.71 -0.82
CA ILE A 33 -24.43 -16.50 -0.81
C ILE A 33 -24.12 -15.03 -1.11
N TYR A 34 -24.81 -14.40 -2.07
CA TYR A 34 -24.62 -12.98 -2.39
C TYR A 34 -25.06 -12.06 -1.25
N ALA A 35 -26.16 -12.39 -0.54
CA ALA A 35 -26.63 -11.64 0.62
C ALA A 35 -25.69 -11.78 1.84
N ASP A 36 -25.09 -12.96 2.06
CA ASP A 36 -24.12 -13.18 3.13
C ASP A 36 -22.76 -12.51 2.82
N THR A 37 -22.32 -12.52 1.55
CA THR A 37 -21.10 -11.83 1.14
C THR A 37 -21.26 -10.31 1.29
N LYS A 38 -22.42 -9.76 0.89
CA LYS A 38 -22.72 -8.34 1.07
C LYS A 38 -22.85 -7.95 2.55
N ARG A 39 -23.47 -8.80 3.38
CA ARG A 39 -23.61 -8.57 4.82
C ARG A 39 -22.26 -8.65 5.56
N ASN A 40 -21.32 -9.47 5.09
CA ASN A 40 -19.96 -9.54 5.63
C ASN A 40 -19.09 -8.39 5.18
N THR A 41 -19.23 -7.91 3.94
CA THR A 41 -18.54 -6.69 3.48
C THR A 41 -19.06 -5.46 4.18
N ASP A 42 -20.38 -5.33 4.39
CA ASP A 42 -20.97 -4.22 5.12
C ASP A 42 -20.63 -4.26 6.62
N LYS A 43 -20.52 -5.45 7.24
CA LYS A 43 -20.01 -5.60 8.61
C LYS A 43 -18.53 -5.25 8.74
N LYS A 44 -17.68 -5.67 7.80
CA LYS A 44 -16.28 -5.25 7.77
C LYS A 44 -16.15 -3.74 7.58
N LYS A 45 -16.88 -3.15 6.63
CA LYS A 45 -16.92 -1.71 6.42
C LYS A 45 -17.37 -0.95 7.69
N SER A 46 -18.41 -1.42 8.38
CA SER A 46 -18.90 -0.84 9.64
C SER A 46 -17.92 -0.96 10.82
N VAL A 47 -17.08 -1.99 10.86
CA VAL A 47 -16.04 -2.15 11.89
C VAL A 47 -14.85 -1.22 11.61
N TYR A 48 -14.46 -1.06 10.34
CA TYR A 48 -13.41 -0.12 9.94
C TYR A 48 -13.87 1.35 10.07
N GLU A 49 -15.11 1.67 9.74
CA GLU A 49 -15.67 3.02 9.94
C GLU A 49 -15.77 3.41 11.42
N LYS A 50 -15.92 2.45 12.35
CA LYS A 50 -15.96 2.74 13.80
C LYS A 50 -14.59 2.89 14.44
N GLN A 51 -13.51 2.48 13.78
CA GLN A 51 -12.12 2.69 14.24
C GLN A 51 -11.40 3.80 13.49
N ALA A 52 -11.87 4.22 12.34
CA ALA A 52 -11.47 5.48 11.74
C ALA A 52 -12.08 6.64 12.55
N VAL A 53 -11.53 6.89 13.73
CA VAL A 53 -11.58 8.24 14.30
C VAL A 53 -10.74 9.07 13.33
N SER A 54 -11.39 9.60 12.31
CA SER A 54 -10.88 10.69 11.52
C SER A 54 -10.76 11.91 12.43
N ILE A 55 -9.68 11.99 13.20
CA ILE A 55 -9.26 13.25 13.76
C ILE A 55 -8.86 14.07 12.54
N PRO A 56 -9.59 15.16 12.21
CA PRO A 56 -9.20 15.99 11.08
C PRO A 56 -7.73 16.37 11.26
N MET A 57 -6.89 16.16 10.24
CA MET A 57 -5.45 16.45 10.30
C MET A 57 -5.17 17.90 10.74
N ALA A 58 -6.14 18.81 10.57
CA ALA A 58 -6.12 20.18 11.07
C ALA A 58 -6.09 20.28 12.61
N ASP A 59 -6.77 19.39 13.34
CA ASP A 59 -6.82 19.44 14.82
C ASP A 59 -5.59 18.78 15.47
N GLN A 60 -4.95 17.81 14.83
CA GLN A 60 -3.67 17.26 15.31
C GLN A 60 -2.52 18.27 15.20
N MET A 61 -2.64 19.26 14.34
CA MET A 61 -1.64 20.31 14.12
C MET A 61 -1.71 21.47 15.12
N ALA A 62 -2.70 21.52 16.00
CA ALA A 62 -2.93 22.62 16.94
C ALA A 62 -2.24 22.49 18.31
N GLY A 63 -1.49 21.41 18.55
CA GLY A 63 -0.73 21.19 19.79
C GLY A 63 0.54 22.05 19.87
N LYS A 64 1.13 22.17 21.09
CA LYS A 64 2.40 22.89 21.34
C LYS A 64 3.58 22.42 20.49
N ASN A 65 3.45 21.31 19.74
CA ASN A 65 4.41 20.72 18.82
C ASN A 65 3.84 20.67 17.39
N GLY A 66 3.21 21.73 16.92
CA GLY A 66 2.70 21.83 15.55
C GLY A 66 3.80 21.65 14.47
N PRO A 67 3.40 21.44 13.19
CA PRO A 67 4.35 21.22 12.11
C PRO A 67 5.32 22.39 11.98
N GLN A 68 6.62 22.07 11.94
CA GLN A 68 7.67 23.06 11.79
C GLN A 68 8.04 23.23 10.32
N LYS A 69 8.23 24.48 9.87
CA LYS A 69 8.75 24.74 8.53
C LYS A 69 10.20 24.29 8.44
N VAL A 70 10.50 23.54 7.40
CA VAL A 70 11.85 23.06 7.11
C VAL A 70 12.42 23.83 5.93
N ALA A 71 13.64 24.36 6.10
CA ALA A 71 14.35 25.00 5.00
C ALA A 71 14.85 23.93 4.02
N ILE A 72 14.58 24.13 2.74
CA ILE A 72 15.08 23.25 1.68
C ILE A 72 16.45 23.79 1.24
N THR A 73 17.51 23.14 1.73
CA THR A 73 18.91 23.52 1.46
C THR A 73 19.58 22.62 0.42
N ALA A 74 19.10 21.37 0.29
CA ALA A 74 19.55 20.38 -0.68
C ALA A 74 18.33 19.71 -1.33
N PRO A 75 17.67 20.38 -2.33
CA PRO A 75 16.41 19.92 -2.89
C PRO A 75 16.49 18.52 -3.49
N ASP A 76 17.59 18.19 -4.16
CA ASP A 76 17.87 16.89 -4.77
C ASP A 76 17.92 15.73 -3.77
N LYS A 77 18.20 16.03 -2.49
CA LYS A 77 18.21 15.03 -1.41
C LYS A 77 16.94 15.05 -0.58
N GLN A 78 16.42 16.24 -0.30
CA GLN A 78 15.27 16.40 0.60
C GLN A 78 13.94 16.11 -0.09
N LEU A 79 13.84 16.37 -1.39
CA LEU A 79 12.61 16.19 -2.16
C LEU A 79 12.63 14.95 -3.06
N TYR A 80 13.79 14.33 -3.27
CA TYR A 80 13.87 13.09 -4.03
C TYR A 80 13.06 11.98 -3.37
N GLY A 81 12.30 11.25 -4.17
CA GLY A 81 11.56 10.11 -3.70
C GLY A 81 10.04 10.23 -3.87
N GLU A 82 9.33 9.28 -3.30
CA GLU A 82 7.88 9.17 -3.37
C GLU A 82 7.19 10.07 -2.34
N TRP A 83 6.15 10.73 -2.81
CA TRP A 83 5.29 11.61 -2.04
C TRP A 83 3.83 11.20 -2.22
N THR A 84 3.24 10.64 -1.20
CA THR A 84 1.81 10.26 -1.21
C THR A 84 0.95 11.51 -1.16
N ILE A 85 -0.06 11.57 -2.01
CA ILE A 85 -1.04 12.64 -2.04
C ILE A 85 -2.08 12.37 -0.95
N LEU A 86 -2.12 13.21 0.08
CA LEU A 86 -3.04 13.09 1.20
C LEU A 86 -4.34 13.85 0.95
N SER A 87 -4.24 15.05 0.36
CA SER A 87 -5.41 15.86 0.07
C SER A 87 -5.20 16.76 -1.14
N VAL A 88 -6.29 17.06 -1.83
CA VAL A 88 -6.35 18.02 -2.95
C VAL A 88 -7.45 19.03 -2.67
N ASN A 89 -7.12 20.33 -2.75
CA ASN A 89 -8.03 21.44 -2.43
C ASN A 89 -8.70 21.28 -1.06
N LYS A 90 -7.95 20.71 -0.07
CA LYS A 90 -8.39 20.39 1.31
C LYS A 90 -9.44 19.26 1.41
N ILE A 91 -9.64 18.51 0.36
CA ILE A 91 -10.43 17.27 0.35
C ILE A 91 -9.44 16.12 0.44
N ASP A 92 -9.60 15.28 1.45
CA ASP A 92 -8.75 14.11 1.65
C ASP A 92 -8.95 13.10 0.51
N ILE A 93 -7.84 12.52 0.05
CA ILE A 93 -7.84 11.43 -0.92
C ILE A 93 -8.00 10.12 -0.18
N ASP A 94 -8.85 9.24 -0.69
CA ASP A 94 -9.02 7.90 -0.13
C ASP A 94 -7.68 7.14 -0.21
N THR A 95 -7.28 6.54 0.90
CA THR A 95 -6.02 5.79 0.99
C THR A 95 -5.98 4.59 0.04
N ASP A 96 -7.15 4.01 -0.27
CA ASP A 96 -7.26 2.91 -1.21
C ASP A 96 -6.99 3.32 -2.66
N GLU A 97 -7.08 4.62 -2.98
CA GLU A 97 -6.79 5.15 -4.32
C GLU A 97 -5.28 5.16 -4.64
N ARG A 98 -4.39 5.04 -3.64
CA ARG A 98 -2.91 5.01 -3.82
C ARG A 98 -2.37 6.10 -4.74
N ALA A 99 -2.80 7.33 -4.52
CA ALA A 99 -2.34 8.47 -5.30
C ALA A 99 -0.97 8.97 -4.78
N TYR A 100 0.02 9.08 -5.68
CA TYR A 100 1.36 9.53 -5.31
C TYR A 100 2.08 10.18 -6.49
N ILE A 101 3.12 10.97 -6.19
CA ILE A 101 4.12 11.42 -7.15
C ILE A 101 5.53 11.04 -6.66
N PHE A 102 6.42 10.75 -7.59
CA PHE A 102 7.84 10.57 -7.35
C PHE A 102 8.61 11.72 -8.01
N LEU A 103 9.44 12.41 -7.26
CA LEU A 103 10.28 13.50 -7.76
C LEU A 103 11.69 12.96 -8.04
N ASP A 104 12.06 12.83 -9.31
CA ASP A 104 13.37 12.34 -9.75
C ASP A 104 14.25 13.49 -10.26
N PHE A 105 15.29 13.81 -9.49
CA PHE A 105 16.27 14.81 -9.84
C PHE A 105 17.42 14.25 -10.70
N LYS A 106 17.60 12.92 -10.73
CA LYS A 106 18.75 12.28 -11.39
C LYS A 106 18.60 12.27 -12.92
N ASN A 107 17.36 12.21 -13.40
CA ASN A 107 17.04 12.05 -14.81
C ASN A 107 16.41 13.31 -15.43
N GLY A 108 16.86 14.49 -15.04
CA GLY A 108 16.41 15.74 -15.65
C GLY A 108 15.10 16.29 -15.08
N ASN A 109 14.91 16.19 -13.78
CA ASN A 109 13.73 16.67 -13.07
C ASN A 109 12.43 16.09 -13.62
N GLN A 110 12.34 14.77 -13.61
CA GLN A 110 11.16 14.05 -13.99
C GLN A 110 10.22 13.85 -12.78
N VAL A 111 8.93 13.86 -13.06
CA VAL A 111 7.90 13.44 -12.11
C VAL A 111 7.12 12.28 -12.72
N TYR A 112 6.89 11.25 -11.94
CA TYR A 112 6.03 10.13 -12.30
C TYR A 112 5.27 9.64 -11.06
N GLY A 113 4.22 8.86 -11.27
CA GLY A 113 3.41 8.39 -10.16
C GLY A 113 2.09 7.80 -10.59
N CYS A 114 1.11 7.92 -9.73
CA CYS A 114 -0.26 7.47 -9.96
C CYS A 114 -1.25 8.51 -9.42
N ASN A 115 -2.30 8.79 -10.18
CA ASN A 115 -3.38 9.70 -9.76
C ASN A 115 -4.57 8.96 -9.09
N GLY A 116 -4.30 7.76 -8.56
CA GLY A 116 -5.31 6.88 -8.00
C GLY A 116 -5.82 5.82 -8.99
N CYS A 117 -5.81 6.12 -10.27
CA CYS A 117 -6.24 5.22 -11.35
C CYS A 117 -5.12 4.98 -12.35
N ASN A 118 -4.59 6.04 -12.91
CA ASN A 118 -3.67 6.01 -14.04
C ASN A 118 -2.25 6.37 -13.62
N ALA A 119 -1.27 5.72 -14.25
CA ALA A 119 0.10 6.20 -14.20
C ALA A 119 0.18 7.61 -14.78
N ILE A 120 0.91 8.49 -14.10
CA ILE A 120 1.19 9.85 -14.53
C ILE A 120 2.68 10.03 -14.75
N ASN A 121 3.03 10.89 -15.70
CA ASN A 121 4.41 11.21 -16.04
C ASN A 121 4.50 12.66 -16.50
N GLY A 122 5.64 13.30 -16.25
CA GLY A 122 5.88 14.68 -16.65
C GLY A 122 7.24 15.17 -16.20
N ARG A 123 7.37 16.48 -16.15
CA ARG A 123 8.57 17.18 -15.70
C ARG A 123 8.22 18.21 -14.65
N PHE A 124 9.20 18.58 -13.83
CA PHE A 124 9.05 19.70 -12.92
C PHE A 124 10.18 20.72 -13.08
N LYS A 125 9.89 21.97 -12.73
CA LYS A 125 10.85 23.05 -12.62
C LYS A 125 10.90 23.52 -11.18
N LEU A 126 12.11 23.61 -10.63
CA LEU A 126 12.32 24.04 -9.25
C LEU A 126 13.34 25.17 -9.19
N LYS A 127 12.96 26.27 -8.52
CA LYS A 127 13.87 27.40 -8.24
C LYS A 127 13.54 27.98 -6.85
N GLY A 128 14.37 27.65 -5.87
CA GLY A 128 14.05 27.94 -4.46
C GLY A 128 12.79 27.21 -4.04
N ASN A 129 11.76 27.95 -3.62
CA ASN A 129 10.43 27.37 -3.28
C ASN A 129 9.42 27.41 -4.44
N LYS A 130 9.81 27.92 -5.61
CA LYS A 130 8.95 27.91 -6.80
C LYS A 130 9.04 26.55 -7.46
N LEU A 131 7.96 25.80 -7.43
CA LEU A 131 7.79 24.49 -8.06
C LEU A 131 6.65 24.58 -9.05
N SER A 132 6.84 24.01 -10.24
CA SER A 132 5.79 23.85 -11.23
C SER A 132 5.98 22.55 -11.99
N PHE A 133 4.87 21.93 -12.39
CA PHE A 133 4.85 20.73 -13.21
C PHE A 133 4.53 21.09 -14.64
N THR A 134 5.18 20.43 -15.60
CA THR A 134 5.01 20.65 -17.05
C THR A 134 4.97 19.31 -17.76
N ASP A 135 4.39 19.31 -18.97
CA ASP A 135 4.32 18.14 -19.83
C ASP A 135 3.66 16.91 -19.14
N MET A 136 2.71 17.19 -18.25
CA MET A 136 2.01 16.13 -17.52
C MET A 136 1.10 15.34 -18.44
N ILE A 137 1.28 14.04 -18.46
CA ILE A 137 0.46 13.06 -19.18
C ILE A 137 -0.04 12.00 -18.20
N GLN A 138 -1.18 11.41 -18.50
CA GLN A 138 -1.76 10.30 -17.75
C GLN A 138 -2.16 9.16 -18.68
N GLY A 139 -2.26 7.95 -18.13
CA GLY A 139 -2.82 6.79 -18.81
C GLY A 139 -4.29 6.95 -19.15
N GLY A 140 -4.85 6.01 -19.87
CA GLY A 140 -6.25 6.04 -20.35
C GLY A 140 -7.14 4.94 -19.76
N ALA A 141 -6.79 4.34 -18.63
CA ALA A 141 -7.65 3.37 -17.98
C ALA A 141 -8.89 4.04 -17.36
N LEU A 142 -10.02 3.36 -17.40
CA LEU A 142 -11.27 3.81 -16.78
C LEU A 142 -11.43 3.13 -15.43
N CYS A 143 -11.38 3.91 -14.36
CA CYS A 143 -11.55 3.43 -12.99
C CYS A 143 -12.84 3.97 -12.39
N TYR A 144 -13.83 3.11 -12.27
CA TYR A 144 -15.17 3.52 -11.80
C TYR A 144 -15.23 3.84 -10.30
N SER A 145 -14.26 3.39 -9.53
CA SER A 145 -14.20 3.59 -8.06
C SER A 145 -13.33 4.79 -7.65
N VAL A 146 -12.56 5.37 -8.57
CA VAL A 146 -11.66 6.49 -8.30
C VAL A 146 -12.33 7.80 -8.73
N THR A 147 -12.41 8.75 -7.80
CA THR A 147 -13.06 10.05 -8.03
C THR A 147 -12.06 11.21 -8.07
N SER A 148 -10.83 10.99 -7.61
CA SER A 148 -9.81 12.02 -7.44
C SER A 148 -8.95 12.27 -8.68
N GLU A 149 -8.99 11.38 -9.68
CA GLU A 149 -8.09 11.37 -10.83
C GLU A 149 -7.93 12.75 -11.53
N GLN A 150 -9.04 13.32 -11.99
CA GLN A 150 -9.01 14.61 -12.68
C GLN A 150 -8.65 15.75 -11.73
N THR A 151 -9.15 15.70 -10.49
CA THR A 151 -8.86 16.72 -9.47
C THR A 151 -7.37 16.79 -9.14
N ILE A 152 -6.67 15.63 -9.10
CA ILE A 152 -5.23 15.55 -8.90
C ILE A 152 -4.49 16.19 -10.09
N MET A 153 -4.88 15.87 -11.32
CA MET A 153 -4.23 16.41 -12.53
C MET A 153 -4.42 17.93 -12.63
N ASP A 154 -5.62 18.43 -12.34
CA ASP A 154 -5.91 19.87 -12.34
C ASP A 154 -5.09 20.60 -11.26
N ALA A 155 -5.00 20.02 -10.05
CA ALA A 155 -4.21 20.59 -8.98
C ALA A 155 -2.71 20.62 -9.30
N LEU A 156 -2.15 19.57 -9.92
CA LEU A 156 -0.76 19.56 -10.36
C LEU A 156 -0.47 20.66 -11.38
N ALA A 157 -1.41 20.95 -12.28
CA ALA A 157 -1.27 22.03 -13.26
C ALA A 157 -1.30 23.44 -12.64
N GLU A 158 -1.94 23.61 -11.47
CA GLU A 158 -2.01 24.88 -10.75
C GLU A 158 -0.80 25.18 -9.84
N VAL A 159 0.06 24.19 -9.58
CA VAL A 159 1.19 24.34 -8.67
C VAL A 159 2.15 25.44 -9.15
N ALA A 160 2.46 26.38 -8.26
CA ALA A 160 3.40 27.47 -8.49
C ALA A 160 4.49 27.58 -7.43
N SER A 161 4.25 27.03 -6.23
CA SER A 161 5.22 27.04 -5.14
C SER A 161 4.98 25.89 -4.18
N MET A 162 5.97 25.65 -3.32
CA MET A 162 5.92 24.60 -2.30
C MET A 162 6.43 25.10 -0.95
N GLU A 163 6.02 24.40 0.09
CA GLU A 163 6.51 24.58 1.45
C GLU A 163 6.69 23.19 2.07
N MET A 164 7.84 22.95 2.68
CA MET A 164 8.13 21.70 3.38
C MET A 164 7.86 21.88 4.87
N LEU A 165 7.09 21.00 5.43
CA LEU A 165 6.78 20.93 6.85
C LEU A 165 7.30 19.61 7.43
N GLN A 166 7.66 19.60 8.70
CA GLN A 166 8.01 18.37 9.43
C GLN A 166 7.19 18.28 10.71
N LEU A 167 6.62 17.10 10.94
CA LEU A 167 5.90 16.76 12.16
C LEU A 167 6.33 15.34 12.57
N TYR A 168 6.83 15.15 13.81
CA TYR A 168 7.30 13.86 14.34
C TYR A 168 8.29 13.11 13.42
N ASN A 169 9.25 13.85 12.79
CA ASN A 169 10.20 13.32 11.80
C ASN A 169 9.58 12.86 10.47
N ILE A 170 8.33 13.14 10.24
CA ILE A 170 7.65 12.91 8.96
C ILE A 170 7.68 14.21 8.17
N ASN A 171 8.09 14.13 6.91
CA ASN A 171 8.11 15.28 6.02
C ASN A 171 6.80 15.38 5.25
N TYR A 172 6.26 16.58 5.20
CA TYR A 172 5.08 16.93 4.40
C TYR A 172 5.44 18.01 3.40
N LEU A 173 4.89 17.92 2.21
CA LEU A 173 5.04 18.90 1.15
C LEU A 173 3.68 19.55 0.88
N VAL A 174 3.59 20.85 1.09
CA VAL A 174 2.40 21.65 0.81
C VAL A 174 2.61 22.38 -0.50
N LEU A 175 1.84 22.01 -1.53
CA LEU A 175 1.89 22.65 -2.84
C LEU A 175 0.85 23.76 -2.90
N LYS A 176 1.23 24.90 -3.46
CA LYS A 176 0.42 26.11 -3.50
C LYS A 176 0.32 26.66 -4.91
N ASN A 177 -0.82 27.26 -5.22
CA ASN A 177 -1.03 27.96 -6.49
C ASN A 177 -0.38 29.38 -6.49
N LEU A 178 -0.54 30.10 -7.59
CA LEU A 178 -0.03 31.47 -7.73
C LEU A 178 -0.61 32.46 -6.70
N LYS A 179 -1.77 32.19 -6.12
CA LYS A 179 -2.40 32.99 -5.07
C LYS A 179 -1.90 32.62 -3.67
N GLY A 180 -1.00 31.64 -3.56
CA GLY A 180 -0.51 31.14 -2.28
C GLY A 180 -1.48 30.21 -1.54
N GLN A 181 -2.57 29.79 -2.19
CA GLN A 181 -3.54 28.85 -1.63
C GLN A 181 -3.02 27.43 -1.76
N GLU A 182 -3.19 26.63 -0.72
CA GLU A 182 -2.86 25.20 -0.74
C GLU A 182 -3.79 24.47 -1.74
N VAL A 183 -3.18 23.81 -2.72
CA VAL A 183 -3.87 22.98 -3.72
C VAL A 183 -3.64 21.50 -3.51
N MET A 184 -2.53 21.13 -2.86
CA MET A 184 -2.23 19.74 -2.58
C MET A 184 -1.35 19.60 -1.34
N ARG A 185 -1.60 18.56 -0.56
CA ARG A 185 -0.74 18.16 0.55
C ARG A 185 -0.27 16.74 0.34
N LEU A 186 1.04 16.55 0.51
CA LEU A 186 1.69 15.27 0.32
C LEU A 186 2.51 14.92 1.55
N ARG A 187 2.75 13.62 1.75
CA ARG A 187 3.62 13.07 2.77
C ARG A 187 4.75 12.29 2.10
N GLN A 188 5.97 12.54 2.52
CA GLN A 188 7.12 11.77 2.04
C GLN A 188 7.03 10.34 2.52
N LEU A 189 7.15 9.40 1.59
CA LEU A 189 7.32 8.01 1.92
C LEU A 189 8.75 7.81 2.42
N ASN A 190 8.93 7.60 3.71
CA ASN A 190 10.25 7.47 4.32
C ASN A 190 10.42 6.05 4.87
N PHE A 191 10.52 5.08 3.97
CA PHE A 191 10.82 3.69 4.30
C PHE A 191 12.26 3.28 3.96
N ASP A 192 13.16 4.25 3.70
CA ASP A 192 14.58 3.96 3.42
C ASP A 192 15.21 3.09 4.50
N LEU A 193 14.73 3.20 5.73
CA LEU A 193 15.21 2.37 6.83
C LEU A 193 14.85 0.89 6.67
N LEU A 194 13.68 0.58 6.10
CA LEU A 194 13.23 -0.80 5.89
C LEU A 194 13.79 -1.39 4.60
N ASN A 195 14.15 -0.54 3.62
CA ASN A 195 14.63 -0.97 2.32
C ASN A 195 15.99 -1.70 2.41
N GLY A 196 16.17 -2.75 1.62
CA GLY A 196 17.42 -3.49 1.45
C GLY A 196 17.50 -4.81 2.21
N PRO A 197 18.72 -5.33 2.45
CA PRO A 197 18.94 -6.66 3.01
C PRO A 197 18.89 -6.67 4.53
N TRP A 198 18.29 -7.73 5.07
CA TRP A 198 18.09 -7.99 6.48
C TRP A 198 18.40 -9.45 6.82
N LEU A 199 18.91 -9.68 8.00
CA LEU A 199 19.00 -10.99 8.62
C LEU A 199 17.88 -11.11 9.68
N VAL A 200 17.12 -12.20 9.66
CA VAL A 200 16.12 -12.48 10.71
C VAL A 200 16.85 -12.87 11.98
N LYS A 201 16.72 -12.05 13.00
CA LYS A 201 17.38 -12.24 14.28
C LYS A 201 16.52 -13.03 15.25
N GLU A 202 15.26 -12.67 15.35
CA GLU A 202 14.30 -13.28 16.25
C GLU A 202 12.95 -13.44 15.59
N ILE A 203 12.26 -14.53 15.90
CA ILE A 203 10.84 -14.77 15.59
C ILE A 203 10.14 -15.03 16.91
N GLU A 204 9.14 -14.20 17.27
CA GLU A 204 8.43 -14.26 18.55
C GLU A 204 9.36 -14.28 19.77
N GLY A 205 10.46 -13.54 19.71
CA GLY A 205 11.48 -13.48 20.78
C GLY A 205 12.48 -14.65 20.82
N GLU A 206 12.31 -15.67 19.98
CA GLU A 206 13.26 -16.77 19.85
C GLU A 206 14.36 -16.39 18.86
N ASN A 207 15.61 -16.53 19.25
CA ASN A 207 16.76 -16.25 18.40
C ASN A 207 16.90 -17.30 17.29
N VAL A 208 16.99 -16.85 16.02
CA VAL A 208 17.10 -17.71 14.83
C VAL A 208 18.29 -17.34 13.95
N LEU A 209 19.28 -16.63 14.47
CA LEU A 209 20.46 -16.21 13.70
C LEU A 209 21.25 -17.40 13.12
N ASP A 210 21.24 -18.55 13.80
CA ASP A 210 21.87 -19.78 13.33
C ASP A 210 21.23 -20.38 12.07
N LYS A 211 20.02 -19.96 11.73
CA LYS A 211 19.30 -20.38 10.53
C LYS A 211 19.65 -19.56 9.30
N GLU A 212 20.39 -18.46 9.46
CA GLU A 212 20.82 -17.56 8.36
C GLU A 212 19.69 -17.15 7.42
N ILE A 213 18.49 -16.91 7.95
CA ILE A 213 17.33 -16.49 7.17
C ILE A 213 17.52 -15.03 6.77
N ARG A 214 17.56 -14.78 5.47
CA ARG A 214 17.74 -13.44 4.88
C ARG A 214 16.45 -12.94 4.26
N LEU A 215 16.13 -11.66 4.52
CA LEU A 215 15.09 -10.89 3.83
C LEU A 215 15.74 -9.81 2.98
N VAL A 216 15.26 -9.65 1.76
CA VAL A 216 15.54 -8.45 0.97
C VAL A 216 14.20 -7.78 0.71
N ILE A 217 14.04 -6.57 1.24
CA ILE A 217 12.85 -5.76 1.07
C ILE A 217 13.19 -4.67 0.07
N ASP A 218 12.47 -4.65 -1.05
CA ASP A 218 12.56 -3.62 -2.08
C ASP A 218 11.29 -2.77 -2.03
N ILE A 219 11.42 -1.60 -1.46
CA ILE A 219 10.31 -0.67 -1.27
C ILE A 219 9.87 -0.05 -2.59
N ASP A 220 10.80 0.22 -3.50
CA ASP A 220 10.50 0.82 -4.81
C ASP A 220 9.71 -0.15 -5.70
N MET A 221 10.12 -1.43 -5.68
CA MET A 221 9.46 -2.49 -6.43
C MET A 221 8.27 -3.12 -5.68
N ARG A 222 8.08 -2.76 -4.42
CA ARG A 222 7.04 -3.34 -3.55
C ARG A 222 7.14 -4.86 -3.44
N THR A 223 8.36 -5.38 -3.32
CA THR A 223 8.62 -6.81 -3.24
C THR A 223 9.42 -7.19 -2.01
N VAL A 224 9.22 -8.40 -1.54
CA VAL A 224 10.03 -9.06 -0.52
C VAL A 224 10.55 -10.39 -1.06
N HIS A 225 11.82 -10.66 -0.81
CA HIS A 225 12.46 -11.93 -1.08
C HIS A 225 12.98 -12.50 0.24
N VAL A 226 12.61 -13.72 0.54
CA VAL A 226 13.11 -14.47 1.71
C VAL A 226 13.99 -15.59 1.18
N GLN A 227 15.19 -15.67 1.69
CA GLN A 227 16.12 -16.76 1.40
C GLN A 227 16.43 -17.49 2.71
N THR A 228 16.16 -18.78 2.71
CA THR A 228 16.57 -19.72 3.76
C THR A 228 17.72 -20.59 3.24
N GLN A 229 18.17 -21.58 3.99
CA GLN A 229 19.22 -22.49 3.55
C GLN A 229 18.84 -23.31 2.31
N HIS A 230 17.55 -23.57 2.08
CA HIS A 230 17.07 -24.47 1.06
C HIS A 230 16.00 -23.87 0.14
N ASN A 231 15.29 -22.85 0.60
CA ASN A 231 14.11 -22.32 -0.06
C ASN A 231 14.23 -20.84 -0.37
N ILE A 232 13.60 -20.42 -1.45
CA ILE A 232 13.43 -19.00 -1.83
C ILE A 232 11.94 -18.71 -1.91
N ILE A 233 11.53 -17.70 -1.19
CA ILE A 233 10.15 -17.24 -1.13
C ILE A 233 10.10 -15.81 -1.66
N ARG A 234 9.06 -15.50 -2.39
CA ARG A 234 8.79 -14.16 -2.90
C ARG A 234 7.40 -13.71 -2.48
N GLY A 235 7.26 -12.42 -2.25
CA GLY A 235 5.99 -11.81 -1.90
C GLY A 235 5.95 -10.35 -2.28
N LYS A 236 4.85 -9.72 -1.91
CA LYS A 236 4.62 -8.29 -2.09
C LYS A 236 4.73 -7.56 -0.76
N VAL A 237 5.14 -6.30 -0.83
CA VAL A 237 5.13 -5.37 0.29
C VAL A 237 4.06 -4.32 0.05
N HIS A 238 3.06 -4.29 0.89
CA HIS A 238 2.07 -3.24 0.94
C HIS A 238 2.47 -2.21 1.97
N ILE A 239 2.37 -0.93 1.63
CA ILE A 239 2.67 0.20 2.51
C ILE A 239 1.54 1.20 2.36
N ASP A 240 0.84 1.46 3.45
CA ASP A 240 -0.12 2.55 3.53
C ASP A 240 0.60 3.80 4.05
N SER A 241 0.96 4.67 3.12
CA SER A 241 1.67 5.89 3.44
C SER A 241 0.82 6.93 4.18
N SER A 242 -0.49 6.74 4.33
CA SER A 242 -1.34 7.55 5.19
C SER A 242 -1.15 7.22 6.67
N LYS A 243 -0.63 6.03 6.99
CA LYS A 243 -0.34 5.58 8.34
C LYS A 243 1.16 5.63 8.62
N GLU A 244 1.50 5.92 9.85
CA GLU A 244 2.90 5.90 10.28
C GLU A 244 3.39 4.45 10.40
N ASN A 245 4.50 4.17 9.71
CA ASN A 245 5.20 2.87 9.78
C ASN A 245 4.36 1.65 9.36
N ASP A 246 3.29 1.83 8.62
CA ASP A 246 2.49 0.73 8.10
C ASP A 246 3.28 -0.06 7.06
N VAL A 247 3.37 -1.35 7.25
CA VAL A 247 3.97 -2.31 6.32
C VAL A 247 3.29 -3.65 6.47
N GLN A 248 2.93 -4.25 5.35
CA GLN A 248 2.28 -5.56 5.31
C GLN A 248 2.96 -6.40 4.23
N PHE A 249 3.04 -7.70 4.46
CA PHE A 249 3.59 -8.65 3.51
C PHE A 249 2.46 -9.55 3.00
N GLU A 250 2.35 -9.64 1.68
CA GLU A 250 1.24 -10.32 1.02
C GLU A 250 1.77 -11.27 -0.06
N ASP A 251 0.93 -12.23 -0.47
CA ASP A 251 1.22 -13.15 -1.57
C ASP A 251 2.55 -13.89 -1.42
N LEU A 252 2.91 -14.28 -0.19
CA LEU A 252 4.14 -15.01 0.07
C LEU A 252 4.06 -16.41 -0.53
N GLN A 253 4.92 -16.70 -1.54
CA GLN A 253 4.91 -17.96 -2.28
C GLN A 253 6.31 -18.50 -2.45
N TYR A 254 6.47 -19.82 -2.37
CA TYR A 254 7.72 -20.48 -2.73
C TYR A 254 8.02 -20.30 -4.21
N TYR A 255 9.15 -19.66 -4.51
CA TYR A 255 9.68 -19.55 -5.86
C TYR A 255 10.58 -20.75 -6.19
N HIS A 256 11.34 -21.20 -5.20
CA HIS A 256 12.20 -22.37 -5.29
C HIS A 256 12.09 -23.13 -3.97
N ASN A 257 11.65 -24.39 -4.07
CA ASN A 257 11.48 -25.26 -2.93
C ASN A 257 12.35 -26.50 -3.15
N GLN A 258 13.48 -26.59 -2.44
CA GLN A 258 14.42 -27.73 -2.53
C GLN A 258 14.25 -28.74 -1.39
N SER A 259 13.51 -28.39 -0.36
CA SER A 259 13.26 -29.25 0.78
C SER A 259 11.86 -28.96 1.36
N GLU A 260 11.39 -29.87 2.23
CA GLU A 260 10.20 -29.60 3.04
C GLU A 260 10.45 -28.38 3.93
N ASP A 261 9.40 -27.61 4.19
CA ASP A 261 9.45 -26.46 5.08
C ASP A 261 9.93 -26.88 6.46
N THR A 262 10.80 -26.07 7.01
CA THR A 262 11.12 -26.21 8.43
C THR A 262 10.04 -25.55 9.26
N ASP A 263 9.85 -25.97 10.52
CA ASP A 263 8.91 -25.31 11.44
C ASP A 263 9.20 -23.81 11.54
N LYS A 264 10.47 -23.40 11.44
CA LYS A 264 10.88 -22.00 11.51
C LYS A 264 10.54 -21.21 10.24
N GLU A 265 10.60 -21.80 9.07
CA GLU A 265 10.15 -21.17 7.82
C GLU A 265 8.65 -20.94 7.84
N THR A 266 7.88 -21.95 8.23
CA THR A 266 6.43 -21.84 8.40
C THR A 266 6.07 -20.76 9.41
N GLN A 267 6.74 -20.72 10.57
CA GLN A 267 6.54 -19.70 11.58
C GLN A 267 6.87 -18.29 11.04
N LEU A 268 7.99 -18.16 10.33
CA LEU A 268 8.37 -16.88 9.70
C LEU A 268 7.30 -16.37 8.73
N LEU A 269 6.79 -17.24 7.84
CA LEU A 269 5.77 -16.84 6.88
C LEU A 269 4.50 -16.36 7.56
N ILE A 270 4.01 -17.10 8.55
CA ILE A 270 2.85 -16.71 9.34
C ILE A 270 3.09 -15.33 10.00
N LYS A 271 4.27 -15.10 10.58
CA LYS A 271 4.58 -13.84 11.26
C LYS A 271 4.81 -12.67 10.30
N LEU A 272 5.28 -12.92 9.09
CA LEU A 272 5.31 -11.90 8.04
C LEU A 272 3.89 -11.49 7.62
N GLU A 273 2.97 -12.44 7.43
CA GLU A 273 1.57 -12.16 7.11
C GLU A 273 0.81 -11.47 8.25
N GLU A 274 1.18 -11.72 9.52
CA GLU A 274 0.62 -11.03 10.68
C GLU A 274 1.15 -9.60 10.86
N THR A 275 2.23 -9.24 10.15
CA THR A 275 2.86 -7.92 10.28
C THR A 275 1.97 -6.82 9.69
N VAL A 276 1.75 -5.76 10.47
CA VAL A 276 0.98 -4.58 10.05
C VAL A 276 1.78 -3.28 10.19
N SER A 277 2.90 -3.29 10.91
CA SER A 277 3.73 -2.10 11.04
C SER A 277 5.18 -2.46 11.41
N CYS A 278 6.07 -1.47 11.31
CA CYS A 278 7.46 -1.62 11.70
C CYS A 278 7.94 -0.44 12.56
N LYS A 279 8.96 -0.67 13.39
CA LYS A 279 9.67 0.40 14.13
C LYS A 279 11.13 0.05 14.32
N LYS A 280 11.96 1.05 14.57
CA LYS A 280 13.35 0.82 14.99
C LYS A 280 13.41 0.14 16.36
N ALA A 281 14.29 -0.83 16.53
CA ALA A 281 14.59 -1.47 17.81
C ALA A 281 15.50 -0.55 18.64
N GLY A 282 14.91 0.45 19.31
CA GLY A 282 15.63 1.42 20.15
C GLY A 282 16.27 2.58 19.38
N ASN A 283 16.88 3.51 20.12
CA ASN A 283 17.37 4.78 19.55
C ASN A 283 18.71 4.70 18.81
N ILE A 284 19.51 3.65 19.05
CA ILE A 284 20.88 3.51 18.55
C ILE A 284 21.01 2.33 17.58
N SER A 285 20.07 1.39 17.63
CA SER A 285 20.13 0.18 16.81
C SER A 285 19.75 0.44 15.37
N THR A 286 20.42 -0.25 14.45
CA THR A 286 20.00 -0.38 13.04
C THR A 286 18.97 -1.49 12.87
N ASP A 287 18.64 -2.22 13.94
CA ASP A 287 17.66 -3.29 13.92
C ASP A 287 16.25 -2.76 13.76
N MET A 288 15.39 -3.55 13.15
CA MET A 288 13.99 -3.24 12.90
C MET A 288 13.10 -4.28 13.57
N GLU A 289 12.04 -3.83 14.18
CA GLU A 289 10.97 -4.68 14.72
C GLU A 289 9.75 -4.61 13.81
N LEU A 290 9.24 -5.78 13.42
CA LEU A 290 7.97 -5.94 12.74
C LEU A 290 6.90 -6.27 13.79
N LEU A 291 5.75 -5.61 13.70
CA LEU A 291 4.72 -5.62 14.71
C LEU A 291 3.40 -6.15 14.17
N ASN A 292 2.67 -6.90 14.99
CA ASN A 292 1.32 -7.34 14.70
C ASN A 292 0.26 -6.26 15.04
N THR A 293 -1.01 -6.58 14.86
CA THR A 293 -2.14 -5.69 15.17
C THR A 293 -2.26 -5.31 16.64
N ALA A 294 -1.70 -6.10 17.55
CA ALA A 294 -1.64 -5.80 18.99
C ALA A 294 -0.46 -4.89 19.35
N GLY A 295 0.42 -4.56 18.40
CA GLY A 295 1.64 -3.78 18.63
C GLY A 295 2.78 -4.60 19.24
N GLU A 296 2.68 -5.93 19.22
CA GLU A 296 3.70 -6.84 19.73
C GLU A 296 4.74 -7.12 18.65
N THR A 297 6.00 -7.21 19.02
CA THR A 297 7.09 -7.57 18.10
C THR A 297 7.00 -9.04 17.72
N VAL A 298 6.72 -9.33 16.44
CA VAL A 298 6.63 -10.69 15.90
C VAL A 298 7.93 -11.13 15.22
N ILE A 299 8.67 -10.20 14.62
CA ILE A 299 9.97 -10.47 13.99
C ILE A 299 10.92 -9.32 14.33
N ARG A 300 12.17 -9.66 14.64
CA ARG A 300 13.27 -8.70 14.75
C ARG A 300 14.27 -8.93 13.61
N LEU A 301 14.58 -7.86 12.90
CA LEU A 301 15.49 -7.84 11.76
C LEU A 301 16.77 -7.10 12.13
N GLN A 302 17.91 -7.64 11.74
CA GLN A 302 19.21 -6.99 11.83
C GLN A 302 19.64 -6.53 10.43
N LYS A 303 20.01 -5.25 10.29
CA LYS A 303 20.48 -4.71 9.00
C LYS A 303 21.79 -5.39 8.60
N THR A 304 21.86 -5.81 7.34
CA THR A 304 23.09 -6.36 6.75
C THR A 304 23.52 -5.52 5.56
N GLU A 305 24.78 -5.66 5.14
CA GLU A 305 25.27 -5.13 3.87
C GLU A 305 25.20 -6.24 2.82
N LEU A 306 24.83 -5.87 1.59
CA LEU A 306 24.94 -6.82 0.46
C LEU A 306 26.43 -7.05 0.19
N GLU A 307 26.92 -8.26 0.45
CA GLU A 307 28.24 -8.64 -0.02
C GLU A 307 28.22 -8.70 -1.55
N ARG A 308 29.32 -8.21 -2.19
CA ARG A 308 29.49 -8.20 -3.67
C ARG A 308 29.39 -9.58 -4.34
N LYS A 309 29.26 -10.65 -3.55
CA LYS A 309 29.12 -12.04 -4.02
C LYS A 309 27.66 -12.43 -4.29
N ASP A 310 26.70 -11.58 -3.89
CA ASP A 310 25.26 -11.86 -3.97
C ASP A 310 24.57 -11.16 -5.17
N LEU A 311 25.38 -10.58 -6.09
CA LEU A 311 24.94 -9.91 -7.33
C LEU A 311 25.20 -10.75 -8.57
#